data_1635244ef03b5f5813c4ac549f6ff6a8
#
_entry.id   1635244ef03b5f5813c4ac549f6ff6a8
#
_cell.length_a   1.000
_cell.length_b   1.000
_cell.length_c   1.000
_cell.angle_alpha   90.00
_cell.angle_beta   90.00
_cell.angle_gamma   90.00
#
_symmetry.space_group_name_H-M   'P 1'
#
loop_
_entity.id
_entity.type
_entity.pdbx_description
1 polymer ?
#
loop_
_entity_poly.entity_id
_entity_poly.type
_entity_poly.pdbx_seq_one_letter_code
_entity_poly.pdbx_strand_id
1 'polypeptide(L)'
;MITKTQNANGLWWRLLATLSVLALLLMVNTNAMAQNKKAANDKVIEKAEVMPQFPGGDQAMMKFVSENVQYPEEAKEKEISGRVMVGFIVEKDGSISDVKVVKGIGGGCDEEAVRVVKAMPKWKPGKEKGKPVRVSYMMPFTFKLQ
;
A
#
# COMPACT_ATOMS: atom_id res chain seq x y z
N MET A 1 15.36 -73.62 24.40
CA MET A 1 14.66 -73.40 23.15
C MET A 1 14.26 -71.94 23.06
N ILE A 2 14.94 -71.23 22.24
CA ILE A 2 14.75 -69.78 22.11
C ILE A 2 13.99 -69.57 20.80
N THR A 3 12.74 -69.13 20.86
CA THR A 3 11.94 -68.76 19.70
C THR A 3 12.17 -67.30 19.39
N LYS A 4 12.73 -67.03 18.22
CA LYS A 4 13.06 -65.75 17.67
C LYS A 4 11.77 -65.12 17.11
N THR A 5 11.22 -64.15 17.81
CA THR A 5 10.13 -63.32 17.29
C THR A 5 10.67 -62.32 16.27
N GLN A 6 10.29 -62.48 15.04
CA GLN A 6 10.60 -61.62 13.94
C GLN A 6 9.81 -60.30 14.08
N ASN A 7 10.54 -59.21 14.08
CA ASN A 7 10.04 -57.87 14.22
C ASN A 7 9.45 -57.38 12.87
N ALA A 8 8.15 -57.36 12.76
CA ALA A 8 7.41 -56.94 11.55
C ALA A 8 7.15 -55.42 11.46
N ASN A 9 7.92 -54.63 12.21
CA ASN A 9 7.60 -53.19 12.35
C ASN A 9 8.34 -52.26 11.37
N GLY A 10 9.10 -52.81 10.41
CA GLY A 10 9.91 -51.99 9.50
C GLY A 10 9.20 -51.48 8.22
N LEU A 11 8.11 -52.12 7.84
CA LEU A 11 7.50 -51.85 6.53
C LEU A 11 6.42 -50.77 6.57
N TRP A 12 5.79 -50.63 7.70
CA TRP A 12 4.70 -49.64 7.87
C TRP A 12 5.19 -48.20 7.96
N TRP A 13 6.39 -47.98 8.49
CA TRP A 13 7.00 -46.67 8.60
C TRP A 13 7.42 -46.08 7.23
N ARG A 14 7.77 -46.94 6.29
CA ARG A 14 8.16 -46.54 4.94
C ARG A 14 6.94 -46.13 4.10
N LEU A 15 5.77 -46.69 4.35
CA LEU A 15 4.51 -46.34 3.68
C LEU A 15 3.91 -45.01 4.22
N LEU A 16 4.05 -44.73 5.53
CA LEU A 16 3.61 -43.49 6.13
C LEU A 16 4.48 -42.28 5.71
N ALA A 17 5.79 -42.49 5.50
CA ALA A 17 6.70 -41.45 5.05
C ALA A 17 6.43 -41.03 3.60
N THR A 18 6.01 -41.95 2.72
CA THR A 18 5.69 -41.63 1.32
C THR A 18 4.36 -40.90 1.15
N LEU A 19 3.38 -41.15 1.99
CA LEU A 19 2.09 -40.45 1.99
C LEU A 19 2.21 -39.02 2.51
N SER A 20 3.09 -38.76 3.48
CA SER A 20 3.30 -37.42 4.02
C SER A 20 4.00 -36.49 3.02
N VAL A 21 4.93 -37.01 2.22
CA VAL A 21 5.63 -36.22 1.16
C VAL A 21 4.68 -35.90 0.01
N LEU A 22 3.79 -36.81 -0.37
CA LEU A 22 2.79 -36.57 -1.41
C LEU A 22 1.73 -35.53 -0.98
N ALA A 23 1.33 -35.53 0.29
CA ALA A 23 0.42 -34.55 0.86
C ALA A 23 1.05 -33.14 0.93
N LEU A 24 2.35 -33.06 1.21
CA LEU A 24 3.07 -31.78 1.20
C LEU A 24 3.19 -31.18 -0.22
N LEU A 25 3.36 -32.00 -1.25
CA LEU A 25 3.43 -31.57 -2.65
C LEU A 25 2.09 -31.07 -3.19
N LEU A 26 0.97 -31.58 -2.70
CA LEU A 26 -0.37 -31.10 -3.07
C LEU A 26 -0.77 -29.80 -2.37
N MET A 27 -0.21 -29.49 -1.19
CA MET A 27 -0.48 -28.24 -0.47
C MET A 27 0.24 -27.01 -1.06
N VAL A 28 1.30 -27.20 -1.83
CA VAL A 28 2.07 -26.10 -2.43
C VAL A 28 1.37 -25.48 -3.63
N ASN A 29 0.52 -26.22 -4.35
CA ASN A 29 -0.16 -25.70 -5.55
C ASN A 29 -1.39 -24.84 -5.28
N THR A 30 -2.00 -24.93 -4.11
CA THR A 30 -3.19 -24.10 -3.79
C THR A 30 -2.84 -22.68 -3.39
N ASN A 31 -1.64 -22.46 -2.82
CA ASN A 31 -1.17 -21.13 -2.45
C ASN A 31 -0.72 -20.28 -3.66
N ALA A 32 -0.21 -20.89 -4.73
CA ALA A 32 0.24 -20.18 -5.92
C ALA A 32 -0.93 -19.53 -6.69
N MET A 33 -2.09 -20.18 -6.76
CA MET A 33 -3.28 -19.62 -7.39
C MET A 33 -3.93 -18.50 -6.56
N ALA A 34 -3.92 -18.62 -5.24
CA ALA A 34 -4.43 -17.58 -4.34
C ALA A 34 -3.54 -16.34 -4.34
N GLN A 35 -2.21 -16.50 -4.40
CA GLN A 35 -1.26 -15.40 -4.50
C GLN A 35 -1.33 -14.68 -5.84
N ASN A 36 -1.54 -15.39 -6.94
CA ASN A 36 -1.67 -14.78 -8.26
C ASN A 36 -2.99 -13.99 -8.41
N LYS A 37 -4.07 -14.44 -7.77
CA LYS A 37 -5.35 -13.71 -7.73
C LYS A 37 -5.26 -12.45 -6.84
N LYS A 38 -4.47 -12.49 -5.77
CA LYS A 38 -4.21 -11.32 -4.91
C LYS A 38 -3.33 -10.30 -5.62
N ALA A 39 -2.28 -10.72 -6.33
CA ALA A 39 -1.39 -9.85 -7.09
C ALA A 39 -2.10 -9.16 -8.27
N ALA A 40 -3.02 -9.85 -8.96
CA ALA A 40 -3.81 -9.26 -10.04
C ALA A 40 -4.82 -8.20 -9.52
N ASN A 41 -5.23 -8.31 -8.25
CA ASN A 41 -6.15 -7.39 -7.60
C ASN A 41 -5.44 -6.25 -6.86
N ASP A 42 -4.11 -6.28 -6.76
CA ASP A 42 -3.26 -5.29 -6.10
C ASP A 42 -2.56 -4.33 -7.07
N LYS A 43 -2.90 -4.39 -8.36
CA LYS A 43 -2.35 -3.48 -9.35
C LYS A 43 -2.74 -2.04 -9.02
N VAL A 44 -1.73 -1.18 -8.93
CA VAL A 44 -1.94 0.27 -8.81
C VAL A 44 -2.20 0.84 -10.20
N ILE A 45 -3.24 1.64 -10.33
CA ILE A 45 -3.68 2.27 -11.58
C ILE A 45 -3.35 3.76 -11.49
N GLU A 46 -2.75 4.33 -12.52
CA GLU A 46 -2.46 5.76 -12.60
C GLU A 46 -3.67 6.57 -13.04
N LYS A 47 -4.51 5.98 -13.87
CA LYS A 47 -5.73 6.63 -14.39
C LYS A 47 -6.87 5.62 -14.40
N ALA A 48 -7.79 5.75 -13.46
CA ALA A 48 -9.00 4.95 -13.36
C ALA A 48 -10.17 5.62 -14.08
N GLU A 49 -11.22 4.86 -14.42
CA GLU A 49 -12.47 5.40 -14.99
C GLU A 49 -13.10 6.44 -14.04
N VAL A 50 -13.08 6.17 -12.74
CA VAL A 50 -13.45 7.10 -11.69
C VAL A 50 -12.23 7.34 -10.82
N MET A 51 -11.72 8.56 -10.79
CA MET A 51 -10.58 8.93 -9.97
C MET A 51 -10.97 9.03 -8.49
N PRO A 52 -10.02 8.77 -7.57
CA PRO A 52 -10.24 9.00 -6.14
C PRO A 52 -10.61 10.46 -5.87
N GLN A 53 -11.45 10.66 -4.86
CA GLN A 53 -11.90 12.00 -4.49
C GLN A 53 -11.78 12.21 -2.97
N PHE A 54 -11.27 13.37 -2.57
CA PHE A 54 -11.27 13.80 -1.18
C PHE A 54 -12.73 13.93 -0.66
N PRO A 55 -13.03 13.60 0.60
CA PRO A 55 -14.36 13.82 1.18
C PRO A 55 -14.76 15.29 1.09
N GLY A 56 -15.87 15.58 0.41
CA GLY A 56 -16.31 16.95 0.14
C GLY A 56 -15.72 17.57 -1.14
N GLY A 57 -14.89 16.82 -1.89
CA GLY A 57 -14.34 17.25 -3.18
C GLY A 57 -13.12 18.17 -3.07
N ASP A 58 -12.75 18.77 -4.19
CA ASP A 58 -11.51 19.56 -4.31
C ASP A 58 -11.49 20.79 -3.42
N GLN A 59 -12.63 21.45 -3.22
CA GLN A 59 -12.71 22.61 -2.33
C GLN A 59 -12.43 22.25 -0.87
N ALA A 60 -12.99 21.11 -0.41
CA ALA A 60 -12.75 20.61 0.93
C ALA A 60 -11.29 20.18 1.11
N MET A 61 -10.68 19.60 0.07
CA MET A 61 -9.27 19.25 0.05
C MET A 61 -8.37 20.49 0.17
N MET A 62 -8.64 21.52 -0.63
CA MET A 62 -7.88 22.79 -0.58
C MET A 62 -8.00 23.45 0.79
N LYS A 63 -9.20 23.47 1.36
CA LYS A 63 -9.43 23.97 2.72
C LYS A 63 -8.64 23.18 3.74
N PHE A 64 -8.73 21.83 3.72
CA PHE A 64 -7.98 20.97 4.62
C PHE A 64 -6.47 21.24 4.54
N VAL A 65 -5.93 21.32 3.34
CA VAL A 65 -4.50 21.61 3.15
C VAL A 65 -4.15 22.98 3.73
N SER A 66 -4.92 24.04 3.43
CA SER A 66 -4.63 25.40 3.92
C SER A 66 -4.71 25.53 5.44
N GLU A 67 -5.60 24.77 6.08
CA GLU A 67 -5.77 24.77 7.54
C GLU A 67 -4.71 23.92 8.28
N ASN A 68 -4.12 22.92 7.60
CA ASN A 68 -3.22 21.97 8.23
C ASN A 68 -1.74 22.15 7.86
N VAL A 69 -1.44 22.79 6.73
CA VAL A 69 -0.06 23.07 6.31
C VAL A 69 0.54 24.14 7.18
N GLN A 70 1.70 23.85 7.75
CA GLN A 70 2.53 24.81 8.47
C GLN A 70 3.78 25.12 7.66
N TYR A 71 4.14 26.38 7.57
CA TYR A 71 5.39 26.78 6.94
C TYR A 71 6.54 26.51 7.91
N PRO A 72 7.52 25.65 7.56
CA PRO A 72 8.62 25.35 8.46
C PRO A 72 9.48 26.57 8.74
N GLU A 73 9.94 26.75 9.98
CA GLU A 73 10.77 27.89 10.37
C GLU A 73 12.09 27.92 9.58
N GLU A 74 12.71 26.75 9.38
CA GLU A 74 13.93 26.64 8.56
C GLU A 74 13.71 27.16 7.12
N ALA A 75 12.56 26.86 6.53
CA ALA A 75 12.24 27.34 5.19
C ALA A 75 11.98 28.84 5.17
N LYS A 76 11.42 29.41 6.25
CA LYS A 76 11.25 30.88 6.38
C LYS A 76 12.59 31.57 6.51
N GLU A 77 13.47 31.07 7.39
CA GLU A 77 14.80 31.64 7.62
C GLU A 77 15.69 31.61 6.37
N LYS A 78 15.58 30.54 5.58
CA LYS A 78 16.34 30.35 4.33
C LYS A 78 15.63 30.87 3.09
N GLU A 79 14.49 31.52 3.24
CA GLU A 79 13.64 32.05 2.14
C GLU A 79 13.32 30.98 1.07
N ILE A 80 13.16 29.71 1.50
CA ILE A 80 12.84 28.59 0.61
C ILE A 80 11.35 28.63 0.26
N SER A 81 11.03 28.87 -0.99
CA SER A 81 9.68 28.81 -1.53
C SER A 81 9.63 27.97 -2.79
N GLY A 82 8.47 27.38 -3.08
CA GLY A 82 8.31 26.54 -4.27
C GLY A 82 7.17 25.55 -4.13
N ARG A 83 7.24 24.50 -4.94
CA ARG A 83 6.21 23.46 -5.00
C ARG A 83 6.79 22.09 -4.69
N VAL A 84 6.23 21.44 -3.70
CA VAL A 84 6.50 20.05 -3.35
C VAL A 84 5.46 19.16 -4.02
N MET A 85 5.90 18.11 -4.71
CA MET A 85 5.02 17.11 -5.30
C MET A 85 5.06 15.85 -4.47
N VAL A 86 3.94 15.46 -3.88
CA VAL A 86 3.79 14.26 -3.08
C VAL A 86 2.95 13.24 -3.84
N GLY A 87 3.52 12.06 -4.07
CA GLY A 87 2.82 10.90 -4.62
C GLY A 87 2.34 9.99 -3.49
N PHE A 88 1.17 9.40 -3.63
CA PHE A 88 0.62 8.42 -2.72
C PHE A 88 -0.39 7.52 -3.42
N ILE A 89 -0.76 6.42 -2.77
CA ILE A 89 -1.78 5.51 -3.28
C ILE A 89 -3.05 5.69 -2.46
N VAL A 90 -4.17 5.86 -3.14
CA VAL A 90 -5.50 5.73 -2.54
C VAL A 90 -5.93 4.28 -2.67
N GLU A 91 -6.06 3.62 -1.53
CA GLU A 91 -6.43 2.21 -1.46
C GLU A 91 -7.92 1.99 -1.77
N LYS A 92 -8.32 0.75 -1.96
CA LYS A 92 -9.71 0.37 -2.27
C LYS A 92 -10.71 0.76 -1.16
N ASP A 93 -10.24 0.89 0.07
CA ASP A 93 -11.03 1.35 1.23
C ASP A 93 -10.96 2.86 1.44
N GLY A 94 -10.25 3.60 0.57
CA GLY A 94 -10.03 5.03 0.66
C GLY A 94 -8.88 5.47 1.55
N SER A 95 -8.20 4.55 2.23
CA SER A 95 -7.00 4.87 3.01
C SER A 95 -5.84 5.28 2.10
N ILE A 96 -4.88 6.01 2.66
CA ILE A 96 -3.68 6.46 1.96
C ILE A 96 -2.50 5.58 2.34
N SER A 97 -1.74 5.15 1.35
CA SER A 97 -0.51 4.38 1.52
C SER A 97 0.60 4.85 0.57
N ASP A 98 1.81 4.32 0.75
CA ASP A 98 2.99 4.59 -0.10
C ASP A 98 3.22 6.09 -0.36
N VAL A 99 3.17 6.89 0.72
CA VAL A 99 3.38 8.35 0.64
C VAL A 99 4.86 8.64 0.42
N LYS A 100 5.17 9.35 -0.67
CA LYS A 100 6.54 9.70 -1.03
C LYS A 100 6.62 11.07 -1.69
N VAL A 101 7.74 11.75 -1.48
CA VAL A 101 8.06 12.99 -2.18
C VAL A 101 8.60 12.65 -3.57
N VAL A 102 7.93 13.14 -4.60
CA VAL A 102 8.36 12.97 -6.00
C VAL A 102 9.29 14.11 -6.40
N LYS A 103 8.96 15.33 -5.97
CA LYS A 103 9.79 16.52 -6.14
C LYS A 103 9.71 17.38 -4.88
N GLY A 104 10.85 17.62 -4.25
CA GLY A 104 10.97 18.41 -3.03
C GLY A 104 11.69 19.73 -3.25
N ILE A 105 11.65 20.58 -2.22
CA ILE A 105 12.35 21.87 -2.16
C ILE A 105 13.23 21.98 -0.92
N GLY A 106 13.14 21.04 0.03
CA GLY A 106 13.90 21.05 1.27
C GLY A 106 13.37 22.02 2.33
N GLY A 107 14.20 22.34 3.32
CA GLY A 107 13.86 23.26 4.40
C GLY A 107 12.72 22.79 5.31
N GLY A 108 12.47 21.46 5.36
CA GLY A 108 11.36 20.87 6.12
C GLY A 108 10.01 20.91 5.37
N CYS A 109 9.93 21.53 4.18
CA CYS A 109 8.70 21.60 3.39
C CYS A 109 8.25 20.23 2.88
N ASP A 110 9.20 19.36 2.55
CA ASP A 110 8.94 18.02 2.03
C ASP A 110 8.31 17.14 3.11
N GLU A 111 8.87 17.16 4.31
CA GLU A 111 8.37 16.43 5.48
C GLU A 111 6.99 16.94 5.90
N GLU A 112 6.80 18.26 5.85
CA GLU A 112 5.51 18.88 6.18
C GLU A 112 4.42 18.47 5.18
N ALA A 113 4.70 18.47 3.89
CA ALA A 113 3.77 18.01 2.87
C ALA A 113 3.38 16.53 3.08
N VAL A 114 4.34 15.67 3.40
CA VAL A 114 4.09 14.25 3.74
C VAL A 114 3.23 14.12 5.00
N ARG A 115 3.51 14.93 6.03
CA ARG A 115 2.73 14.93 7.28
C ARG A 115 1.26 15.27 7.00
N VAL A 116 1.00 16.29 6.20
CA VAL A 116 -0.36 16.71 5.86
C VAL A 116 -1.10 15.62 5.07
N VAL A 117 -0.45 14.99 4.09
CA VAL A 117 -1.04 13.85 3.35
C VAL A 117 -1.42 12.71 4.28
N LYS A 118 -0.52 12.34 5.21
CA LYS A 118 -0.79 11.27 6.19
C LYS A 118 -1.91 11.61 7.19
N ALA A 119 -2.18 12.89 7.41
CA ALA A 119 -3.26 13.36 8.30
C ALA A 119 -4.63 13.43 7.59
N MET A 120 -4.69 13.20 6.30
CA MET A 120 -5.94 13.27 5.54
C MET A 120 -6.92 12.17 5.97
N PRO A 121 -8.24 12.45 5.97
CA PRO A 121 -9.27 11.44 6.19
C PRO A 121 -9.32 10.45 5.03
N LYS A 122 -10.12 9.40 5.18
CA LYS A 122 -10.35 8.43 4.10
C LYS A 122 -10.99 9.10 2.90
N TRP A 123 -10.42 8.83 1.73
CA TRP A 123 -10.92 9.27 0.44
C TRP A 123 -12.05 8.38 -0.08
N LYS A 124 -12.80 8.88 -1.02
CA LYS A 124 -13.62 8.02 -1.88
C LYS A 124 -12.68 7.31 -2.83
N PRO A 125 -12.65 5.95 -2.86
CA PRO A 125 -11.71 5.23 -3.71
C PRO A 125 -12.03 5.40 -5.19
N GLY A 126 -11.00 5.30 -6.02
CA GLY A 126 -11.17 5.22 -7.45
C GLY A 126 -11.88 3.92 -7.85
N LYS A 127 -12.52 3.91 -9.01
CA LYS A 127 -13.25 2.75 -9.54
C LYS A 127 -12.87 2.46 -10.97
N GLU A 128 -12.81 1.18 -11.27
CA GLU A 128 -12.66 0.62 -12.60
C GLU A 128 -13.75 -0.44 -12.81
N LYS A 129 -14.54 -0.32 -13.85
CA LYS A 129 -15.68 -1.23 -14.12
C LYS A 129 -16.59 -1.40 -12.89
N GLY A 130 -16.88 -0.30 -12.20
CA GLY A 130 -17.73 -0.26 -11.00
C GLY A 130 -17.10 -0.84 -9.72
N LYS A 131 -15.85 -1.32 -9.75
CA LYS A 131 -15.16 -1.91 -8.59
C LYS A 131 -14.11 -0.96 -8.04
N PRO A 132 -13.95 -0.85 -6.71
CA PRO A 132 -12.88 -0.08 -6.11
C PRO A 132 -11.50 -0.62 -6.52
N VAL A 133 -10.59 0.29 -6.87
CA VAL A 133 -9.23 -0.04 -7.27
C VAL A 133 -8.23 0.84 -6.52
N ARG A 134 -6.98 0.40 -6.49
CA ARG A 134 -5.86 1.17 -5.97
C ARG A 134 -5.40 2.16 -7.03
N VAL A 135 -5.38 3.44 -6.70
CA VAL A 135 -5.01 4.49 -7.66
C VAL A 135 -3.85 5.30 -7.13
N SER A 136 -2.84 5.47 -7.96
CA SER A 136 -1.75 6.42 -7.71
C SER A 136 -2.26 7.84 -7.89
N TYR A 137 -2.02 8.68 -6.90
CA TYR A 137 -2.41 10.08 -6.92
C TYR A 137 -1.20 10.98 -6.65
N MET A 138 -1.17 12.14 -7.27
CA MET A 138 -0.09 13.11 -7.10
C MET A 138 -0.67 14.46 -6.73
N MET A 139 -0.18 15.04 -5.63
CA MET A 139 -0.67 16.29 -5.09
C MET A 139 0.45 17.33 -4.98
N PRO A 140 0.24 18.54 -5.53
CA PRO A 140 1.16 19.67 -5.35
C PRO A 140 0.85 20.42 -4.05
N PHE A 141 1.89 20.71 -3.27
CA PHE A 141 1.87 21.63 -2.15
C PHE A 141 2.69 22.86 -2.49
N THR A 142 2.08 24.03 -2.42
CA THR A 142 2.76 25.30 -2.76
C THR A 142 3.11 26.04 -1.47
N PHE A 143 4.40 26.24 -1.25
CA PHE A 143 4.95 27.05 -0.17
C PHE A 143 5.36 28.42 -0.74
N LYS A 144 4.75 29.50 -0.24
CA LYS A 144 5.07 30.86 -0.62
C LYS A 144 5.30 31.69 0.63
N LEU A 145 6.37 32.48 0.63
CA LEU A 145 6.59 33.52 1.62
C LEU A 145 5.58 34.65 1.36
N GLN A 146 4.98 35.13 2.44
CA GLN A 146 4.10 36.33 2.43
C GLN A 146 4.92 37.59 2.64
#